data_2c49ea754e5a75dd434d7021a9a13115
#
_entry.id   2c49ea754e5a75dd434d7021a9a13115
#
_cell.length_a   1.000
_cell.length_b   1.000
_cell.length_c   1.000
_cell.angle_alpha   90.00
_cell.angle_beta   90.00
_cell.angle_gamma   90.00
#
_symmetry.space_group_name_H-M   'P 1'
#
loop_
_entity.id
_entity.type
_entity.pdbx_description
1 polymer ?
#
loop_
_entity_poly.entity_id
_entity_poly.type
_entity_poly.pdbx_seq_one_letter_code
_entity_poly.pdbx_strand_id
1 'polypeptide(L)'
;MSGTISLNGLGIGSGLDTEGIVTALVNVEKAGENAMQSKLTANNSSISNLSSVSTLLGKLKAASDALDTTSEVGSYKATSSNTAIVASAAGNALPGKYSIKVNALAQEQRNYSNTISSATAAMGQSGTLRLAIGSGTATDISISATDTIDDVMGKINASGLRLTASSFYDGKDYRIQLRGLDSGAANNINITELGTTFGFNDAGNVAQTAQDAEIEIDKFKVKSATNQVTGAIRGVTLALTATTTDAVTVGVDNDPDALKTKLSTLVDAYNGVVNKIKTLTGTVGAAASDPNLAGDFTLRSVINQLSGALHKVNGTGTYNTLASIGLTLDKTGKLSLDSDKLNKAVTADASSVTKLLAGVDGGAGGVMDAMSSAADLFTRTGTGLLAGRTDALTSRNKTLQKRIDSEDARINRYADQLRKQFTNMDTQVAGSNSLSTYLAKLG
;
A
#
# COMPACT_ATOMS: atom_id res chain seq x y z
N MET A 1 -1.16 -9.41 -47.16
CA MET A 1 -0.59 -9.07 -48.50
C MET A 1 -1.23 -7.76 -48.94
N SER A 2 -0.50 -6.64 -48.78
CA SER A 2 -0.95 -5.31 -49.22
C SER A 2 -0.82 -5.25 -50.73
N GLY A 3 -1.95 -5.39 -51.45
CA GLY A 3 -2.03 -5.08 -52.86
C GLY A 3 -1.95 -3.56 -53.03
N THR A 4 -0.82 -3.04 -53.48
CA THR A 4 -0.70 -1.68 -53.99
C THR A 4 -1.56 -1.57 -55.26
N ILE A 5 -2.75 -0.98 -55.10
CA ILE A 5 -3.55 -0.57 -56.25
C ILE A 5 -2.83 0.63 -56.87
N SER A 6 -2.30 0.43 -58.09
CA SER A 6 -1.70 1.48 -58.91
C SER A 6 -2.78 2.51 -59.28
N LEU A 7 -2.68 3.72 -58.71
CA LEU A 7 -3.60 4.85 -58.88
C LEU A 7 -3.49 5.56 -60.27
N ASN A 8 -2.76 4.99 -61.22
CA ASN A 8 -2.41 5.63 -62.47
C ASN A 8 -3.43 5.49 -63.64
N GLY A 9 -4.68 5.14 -63.34
CA GLY A 9 -5.65 4.88 -64.40
C GLY A 9 -7.03 5.59 -64.30
N LEU A 10 -7.32 6.22 -63.14
CA LEU A 10 -8.62 6.85 -62.88
C LEU A 10 -8.65 8.31 -63.40
N GLY A 11 -9.57 8.61 -64.31
CA GLY A 11 -9.81 9.97 -64.84
C GLY A 11 -9.03 10.35 -66.09
N ILE A 12 -8.18 9.45 -66.65
CA ILE A 12 -7.38 9.75 -67.86
C ILE A 12 -8.25 9.91 -69.11
N GLY A 13 -9.39 9.22 -69.17
CA GLY A 13 -10.32 9.29 -70.34
C GLY A 13 -11.31 10.44 -70.23
N SER A 14 -11.77 10.80 -69.06
CA SER A 14 -12.79 11.83 -68.84
C SER A 14 -12.24 13.18 -68.36
N GLY A 15 -10.99 13.24 -67.86
CA GLY A 15 -10.40 14.45 -67.23
C GLY A 15 -11.00 14.78 -65.84
N LEU A 16 -11.80 13.88 -65.25
CA LEU A 16 -12.44 14.07 -63.96
C LEU A 16 -11.54 13.53 -62.82
N ASP A 17 -11.43 14.26 -61.72
CA ASP A 17 -10.82 13.75 -60.48
C ASP A 17 -11.77 12.76 -59.79
N THR A 18 -11.83 11.54 -60.33
CA THR A 18 -12.74 10.50 -59.85
C THR A 18 -12.39 10.01 -58.46
N GLU A 19 -11.12 9.98 -58.05
CA GLU A 19 -10.71 9.62 -56.68
C GLU A 19 -11.07 10.69 -55.66
N GLY A 20 -10.96 11.98 -56.05
CA GLY A 20 -11.44 13.09 -55.23
C GLY A 20 -12.96 13.01 -54.99
N ILE A 21 -13.74 12.67 -56.03
CA ILE A 21 -15.19 12.48 -55.90
C ILE A 21 -15.51 11.27 -55.01
N VAL A 22 -14.85 10.12 -55.20
CA VAL A 22 -15.03 8.92 -54.37
C VAL A 22 -14.71 9.25 -52.93
N THR A 23 -13.59 9.93 -52.67
CA THR A 23 -13.18 10.33 -51.33
C THR A 23 -14.21 11.25 -50.68
N ALA A 24 -14.74 12.24 -51.39
CA ALA A 24 -15.77 13.14 -50.87
C ALA A 24 -17.05 12.39 -50.48
N LEU A 25 -17.52 11.45 -51.34
CA LEU A 25 -18.70 10.64 -51.08
C LEU A 25 -18.49 9.68 -49.89
N VAL A 26 -17.33 9.03 -49.79
CA VAL A 26 -16.95 8.18 -48.68
C VAL A 26 -16.89 8.96 -47.38
N ASN A 27 -16.36 10.20 -47.36
CA ASN A 27 -16.31 11.05 -46.17
C ASN A 27 -17.71 11.42 -45.66
N VAL A 28 -18.69 11.60 -46.53
CA VAL A 28 -20.08 11.80 -46.12
C VAL A 28 -20.65 10.57 -45.41
N GLU A 29 -20.40 9.38 -45.97
CA GLU A 29 -20.82 8.11 -45.34
C GLU A 29 -20.13 7.86 -44.01
N LYS A 30 -18.87 8.27 -43.82
CA LYS A 30 -18.12 8.16 -42.55
C LYS A 30 -18.65 9.02 -41.43
N ALA A 31 -19.55 9.97 -41.67
CA ALA A 31 -20.08 10.84 -40.61
C ALA A 31 -20.76 10.02 -39.48
N GLY A 32 -21.49 8.96 -39.82
CA GLY A 32 -22.13 8.05 -38.84
C GLY A 32 -21.13 7.25 -38.03
N GLU A 33 -20.07 6.73 -38.66
CA GLU A 33 -18.98 6.01 -38.03
C GLU A 33 -18.21 6.92 -37.06
N ASN A 34 -17.87 8.14 -37.49
CA ASN A 34 -17.19 9.14 -36.67
C ASN A 34 -18.01 9.52 -35.42
N ALA A 35 -19.34 9.62 -35.55
CA ALA A 35 -20.22 9.85 -34.41
C ALA A 35 -20.23 8.69 -33.41
N MET A 36 -20.16 7.44 -33.89
CA MET A 36 -20.03 6.25 -33.03
C MET A 36 -18.67 6.19 -32.35
N GLN A 37 -17.59 6.52 -33.06
CA GLN A 37 -16.24 6.59 -32.53
C GLN A 37 -16.13 7.67 -31.43
N SER A 38 -16.77 8.84 -31.61
CA SER A 38 -16.84 9.89 -30.59
C SER A 38 -17.56 9.41 -29.32
N LYS A 39 -18.66 8.65 -29.48
CA LYS A 39 -19.38 8.04 -28.36
C LYS A 39 -18.55 6.99 -27.63
N LEU A 40 -17.78 6.17 -28.36
CA LEU A 40 -16.86 5.18 -27.78
C LEU A 40 -15.80 5.87 -26.92
N THR A 41 -15.19 6.92 -27.44
CA THR A 41 -14.19 7.74 -26.72
C THR A 41 -14.80 8.38 -25.47
N ALA A 42 -15.99 8.97 -25.58
CA ALA A 42 -16.69 9.57 -24.43
C ALA A 42 -17.01 8.52 -23.36
N ASN A 43 -17.48 7.34 -23.73
CA ASN A 43 -17.74 6.26 -22.78
C ASN A 43 -16.45 5.77 -22.08
N ASN A 44 -15.33 5.66 -22.82
CA ASN A 44 -14.02 5.31 -22.24
C ASN A 44 -13.56 6.34 -21.22
N SER A 45 -13.75 7.62 -21.50
CA SER A 45 -13.50 8.70 -20.54
C SER A 45 -14.35 8.57 -19.29
N SER A 46 -15.65 8.23 -19.43
CA SER A 46 -16.55 8.01 -18.31
C SER A 46 -16.13 6.79 -17.46
N ILE A 47 -15.69 5.69 -18.09
CA ILE A 47 -15.14 4.52 -17.39
C ILE A 47 -13.92 4.92 -16.57
N SER A 48 -12.98 5.67 -17.14
CA SER A 48 -11.80 6.18 -16.42
C SER A 48 -12.18 7.10 -15.27
N ASN A 49 -13.19 7.94 -15.43
CA ASN A 49 -13.72 8.81 -14.38
C ASN A 49 -14.36 8.02 -13.24
N LEU A 50 -15.14 6.97 -13.54
CA LEU A 50 -15.71 6.06 -12.53
C LEU A 50 -14.62 5.30 -11.76
N SER A 51 -13.57 4.84 -12.45
CA SER A 51 -12.40 4.23 -11.81
C SER A 51 -11.70 5.20 -10.87
N SER A 52 -11.58 6.47 -11.25
CA SER A 52 -11.02 7.52 -10.38
C SER A 52 -11.86 7.73 -9.12
N VAL A 53 -13.19 7.73 -9.24
CA VAL A 53 -14.10 7.82 -8.08
C VAL A 53 -13.94 6.59 -7.18
N SER A 54 -13.85 5.38 -7.76
CA SER A 54 -13.60 4.15 -7.00
C SER A 54 -12.29 4.20 -6.22
N THR A 55 -11.23 4.70 -6.82
CA THR A 55 -9.93 4.89 -6.16
C THR A 55 -10.02 5.87 -4.99
N LEU A 56 -10.74 6.98 -5.15
CA LEU A 56 -10.95 7.96 -4.07
C LEU A 56 -11.79 7.38 -2.94
N LEU A 57 -12.83 6.59 -3.25
CA LEU A 57 -13.61 5.86 -2.24
C LEU A 57 -12.76 4.82 -1.50
N GLY A 58 -11.85 4.13 -2.19
CA GLY A 58 -10.88 3.24 -1.55
C GLY A 58 -9.97 3.96 -0.54
N LYS A 59 -9.52 5.17 -0.88
CA LYS A 59 -8.77 6.02 0.06
C LYS A 59 -9.62 6.46 1.25
N LEU A 60 -10.89 6.82 1.02
CA LEU A 60 -11.82 7.18 2.09
C LEU A 60 -12.08 5.99 3.01
N LYS A 61 -12.30 4.79 2.42
CA LYS A 61 -12.44 3.56 3.19
C LYS A 61 -11.23 3.31 4.08
N ALA A 62 -10.03 3.36 3.52
CA ALA A 62 -8.79 3.15 4.28
C ALA A 62 -8.60 4.20 5.40
N ALA A 63 -8.97 5.47 5.16
CA ALA A 63 -8.94 6.51 6.18
C ALA A 63 -9.99 6.29 7.29
N SER A 64 -11.14 5.68 6.96
CA SER A 64 -12.18 5.31 7.92
C SER A 64 -11.78 4.07 8.73
N ASP A 65 -11.23 3.04 8.06
CA ASP A 65 -10.74 1.80 8.70
C ASP A 65 -9.62 2.11 9.72
N ALA A 66 -8.80 3.15 9.49
CA ALA A 66 -7.78 3.61 10.44
C ALA A 66 -8.36 4.30 11.70
N LEU A 67 -9.69 4.36 11.83
CA LEU A 67 -10.44 5.03 12.91
C LEU A 67 -11.69 4.22 13.33
N ASP A 68 -11.81 2.94 12.94
CA ASP A 68 -13.01 2.14 13.17
C ASP A 68 -12.93 1.24 14.41
N THR A 69 -11.75 1.13 15.03
CA THR A 69 -11.54 0.41 16.30
C THR A 69 -11.10 1.34 17.43
N THR A 70 -11.39 0.94 18.67
CA THR A 70 -10.99 1.74 19.85
C THR A 70 -9.47 1.92 19.96
N SER A 71 -8.69 0.93 19.50
CA SER A 71 -7.22 1.00 19.50
C SER A 71 -6.67 1.89 18.38
N GLU A 72 -7.37 2.06 17.28
CA GLU A 72 -6.96 2.93 16.16
C GLU A 72 -7.29 4.39 16.42
N VAL A 73 -8.44 4.67 17.03
CA VAL A 73 -8.81 6.02 17.47
C VAL A 73 -7.98 6.45 18.67
N GLY A 74 -7.72 5.53 19.61
CA GLY A 74 -6.90 5.79 20.78
C GLY A 74 -5.52 6.33 20.34
N SER A 75 -5.26 7.57 20.67
CA SER A 75 -4.01 8.25 20.35
C SER A 75 -3.36 8.66 21.64
N TYR A 76 -2.25 7.98 21.98
CA TYR A 76 -1.48 8.23 23.19
C TYR A 76 -0.03 8.49 22.83
N LYS A 77 0.60 9.38 23.56
CA LYS A 77 2.02 9.71 23.46
C LYS A 77 2.73 9.28 24.73
N ALA A 78 3.77 8.47 24.57
CA ALA A 78 4.66 8.19 25.66
C ALA A 78 5.86 9.16 25.65
N THR A 79 6.23 9.64 26.82
CA THR A 79 7.38 10.51 27.04
C THR A 79 8.29 9.91 28.09
N SER A 80 9.58 10.16 27.99
CA SER A 80 10.57 9.71 28.95
C SER A 80 11.41 10.90 29.39
N SER A 81 11.70 10.99 30.70
CA SER A 81 12.57 12.04 31.26
C SER A 81 14.07 11.80 31.03
N ASN A 82 14.44 10.63 30.42
CA ASN A 82 15.83 10.27 30.14
C ASN A 82 15.92 9.43 28.86
N THR A 83 16.98 9.65 28.09
CA THR A 83 17.21 8.95 26.80
C THR A 83 17.58 7.46 26.96
N ALA A 84 17.92 7.01 28.18
CA ALA A 84 18.16 5.60 28.47
C ALA A 84 16.91 4.72 28.24
N ILE A 85 15.72 5.32 28.20
CA ILE A 85 14.45 4.67 27.92
C ILE A 85 13.75 5.47 26.81
N VAL A 86 13.50 4.84 25.67
CA VAL A 86 12.61 5.38 24.64
C VAL A 86 11.27 4.67 24.79
N ALA A 87 10.23 5.42 25.13
CA ALA A 87 8.90 4.88 25.34
C ALA A 87 7.99 5.18 24.13
N SER A 88 7.18 4.22 23.73
CA SER A 88 6.10 4.41 22.75
C SER A 88 4.80 3.86 23.31
N ALA A 89 3.67 4.51 22.96
CA ALA A 89 2.34 4.12 23.39
C ALA A 89 1.51 3.66 22.19
N ALA A 90 0.79 2.55 22.31
CA ALA A 90 -0.20 2.08 21.37
C ALA A 90 -1.59 2.64 21.71
N GLY A 91 -2.55 2.52 20.81
CA GLY A 91 -3.90 3.05 20.97
C GLY A 91 -4.73 2.44 22.12
N ASN A 92 -4.26 1.36 22.72
CA ASN A 92 -4.86 0.73 23.91
C ASN A 92 -4.09 1.03 25.22
N ALA A 93 -3.12 1.97 25.18
CA ALA A 93 -2.41 2.42 26.37
C ALA A 93 -3.37 3.17 27.30
N LEU A 94 -3.00 3.22 28.58
CA LEU A 94 -3.75 3.98 29.58
C LEU A 94 -2.91 5.16 30.05
N PRO A 95 -3.46 6.37 30.12
CA PRO A 95 -2.77 7.52 30.68
C PRO A 95 -2.28 7.26 32.10
N GLY A 96 -1.04 7.66 32.37
CA GLY A 96 -0.41 7.46 33.68
C GLY A 96 1.05 7.86 33.67
N LYS A 97 1.65 7.84 34.87
CA LYS A 97 3.09 8.08 35.07
C LYS A 97 3.68 6.89 35.79
N TYR A 98 4.81 6.42 35.30
CA TYR A 98 5.53 5.26 35.82
C TYR A 98 6.96 5.65 36.15
N SER A 99 7.45 5.16 37.28
CA SER A 99 8.84 5.34 37.75
C SER A 99 9.61 4.10 37.32
N ILE A 100 10.54 4.22 36.36
CA ILE A 100 11.25 3.08 35.77
C ILE A 100 12.75 3.21 36.00
N LYS A 101 13.39 2.18 36.55
CA LYS A 101 14.84 2.07 36.64
C LYS A 101 15.35 0.91 35.82
N VAL A 102 16.39 1.12 35.02
CA VAL A 102 17.03 0.07 34.23
C VAL A 102 18.24 -0.45 34.99
N ASN A 103 18.13 -1.65 35.56
CA ASN A 103 19.19 -2.28 36.33
C ASN A 103 20.22 -2.98 35.44
N ALA A 104 19.75 -3.66 34.35
CA ALA A 104 20.59 -4.36 33.39
C ALA A 104 19.96 -4.34 31.99
N LEU A 105 20.79 -4.35 30.96
CA LEU A 105 20.37 -4.57 29.57
C LEU A 105 20.44 -6.05 29.23
N ALA A 106 19.57 -6.49 28.34
CA ALA A 106 19.66 -7.81 27.73
C ALA A 106 20.90 -7.88 26.85
N GLN A 107 21.63 -9.01 26.95
CA GLN A 107 22.85 -9.23 26.20
C GLN A 107 22.85 -10.64 25.60
N GLU A 108 23.44 -10.78 24.40
CA GLU A 108 23.79 -12.06 23.81
C GLU A 108 25.09 -12.60 24.42
N GLN A 109 25.33 -13.90 24.30
CA GLN A 109 26.59 -14.51 24.71
C GLN A 109 27.68 -14.33 23.65
N ARG A 110 28.93 -14.07 24.12
CA ARG A 110 30.14 -14.04 23.27
C ARG A 110 31.26 -14.80 23.94
N ASN A 111 31.76 -15.81 23.24
CA ASN A 111 32.91 -16.60 23.66
C ASN A 111 33.99 -16.53 22.58
N TYR A 112 35.24 -16.57 22.99
CA TYR A 112 36.39 -16.65 22.10
C TYR A 112 37.09 -17.99 22.30
N SER A 113 37.76 -18.48 21.24
CA SER A 113 38.70 -19.60 21.38
C SER A 113 39.99 -19.16 22.04
N ASN A 114 40.82 -20.13 22.44
CA ASN A 114 42.25 -19.92 22.66
C ASN A 114 42.92 -19.41 21.39
N THR A 115 44.12 -18.88 21.50
CA THR A 115 44.88 -18.33 20.38
C THR A 115 45.25 -19.42 19.37
N ILE A 116 45.17 -19.07 18.09
CA ILE A 116 45.50 -19.87 16.91
C ILE A 116 46.48 -19.08 16.09
N SER A 117 47.70 -19.61 15.86
CA SER A 117 48.81 -18.86 15.27
C SER A 117 48.64 -18.55 13.76
N SER A 118 47.75 -19.25 13.05
CA SER A 118 47.55 -19.09 11.61
C SER A 118 46.09 -19.20 11.23
N ALA A 119 45.61 -18.31 10.35
CA ALA A 119 44.25 -18.37 9.84
C ALA A 119 44.04 -19.50 8.80
N THR A 120 45.11 -19.86 8.08
CA THR A 120 45.05 -20.75 6.92
C THR A 120 45.70 -22.13 7.13
N ALA A 121 46.48 -22.31 8.20
CA ALA A 121 47.04 -23.60 8.52
C ALA A 121 46.02 -24.52 9.18
N ALA A 122 46.18 -25.83 8.95
CA ALA A 122 45.42 -26.86 9.67
C ALA A 122 45.69 -26.72 11.17
N MET A 123 44.62 -26.74 11.98
CA MET A 123 44.68 -26.50 13.42
C MET A 123 45.25 -27.69 14.23
N GLY A 124 45.31 -28.87 13.61
CA GLY A 124 45.81 -30.07 14.22
C GLY A 124 44.92 -30.66 15.34
N GLN A 125 43.73 -30.13 15.53
CA GLN A 125 42.74 -30.60 16.51
C GLN A 125 41.71 -31.51 15.85
N SER A 126 41.30 -32.56 16.55
CA SER A 126 40.25 -33.45 16.08
C SER A 126 39.31 -33.79 17.23
N GLY A 127 38.04 -33.91 16.94
CA GLY A 127 37.02 -34.24 17.94
C GLY A 127 35.64 -33.74 17.55
N THR A 128 34.80 -33.52 18.54
CA THR A 128 33.46 -33.00 18.35
C THR A 128 33.24 -31.74 19.19
N LEU A 129 32.80 -30.67 18.54
CA LEU A 129 32.30 -29.49 19.20
C LEU A 129 30.78 -29.59 19.27
N ARG A 130 30.23 -29.81 20.46
CA ARG A 130 28.78 -29.89 20.71
C ARG A 130 28.26 -28.53 21.14
N LEU A 131 27.32 -28.00 20.40
CA LEU A 131 26.72 -26.67 20.65
C LEU A 131 25.19 -26.79 20.81
N ALA A 132 24.64 -26.06 21.79
CA ALA A 132 23.20 -25.87 21.92
C ALA A 132 22.89 -24.44 22.33
N ILE A 133 21.70 -23.95 22.01
CA ILE A 133 21.18 -22.67 22.47
C ILE A 133 20.16 -22.93 23.59
N GLY A 134 20.42 -22.39 24.77
CA GLY A 134 19.56 -22.59 25.95
C GLY A 134 19.30 -24.06 26.23
N SER A 135 18.02 -24.43 26.36
CA SER A 135 17.56 -25.80 26.53
C SER A 135 17.27 -26.52 25.21
N GLY A 136 17.66 -25.96 24.06
CA GLY A 136 17.43 -26.55 22.74
C GLY A 136 18.27 -27.78 22.48
N THR A 137 17.96 -28.50 21.38
CA THR A 137 18.69 -29.71 20.98
C THR A 137 20.13 -29.34 20.62
N ALA A 138 21.08 -30.12 21.17
CA ALA A 138 22.47 -29.98 20.86
C ALA A 138 22.80 -30.48 19.44
N THR A 139 23.67 -29.78 18.76
CA THR A 139 24.21 -30.15 17.43
C THR A 139 25.69 -30.49 17.59
N ASP A 140 26.07 -31.64 17.06
CA ASP A 140 27.45 -32.13 17.07
C ASP A 140 28.15 -31.70 15.78
N ILE A 141 29.25 -30.96 15.91
CA ILE A 141 30.08 -30.47 14.82
C ILE A 141 31.38 -31.25 14.82
N SER A 142 31.61 -32.10 13.82
CA SER A 142 32.83 -32.91 13.69
C SER A 142 33.99 -32.01 13.21
N ILE A 143 35.06 -32.00 13.99
CA ILE A 143 36.30 -31.27 13.73
C ILE A 143 37.37 -32.28 13.30
N SER A 144 38.06 -32.01 12.20
CA SER A 144 39.16 -32.79 11.67
C SER A 144 40.48 -32.09 11.97
N ALA A 145 41.54 -32.88 12.15
CA ALA A 145 42.91 -32.32 12.33
C ALA A 145 43.39 -31.49 11.14
N THR A 146 42.80 -31.65 9.98
CA THR A 146 43.09 -30.88 8.75
C THR A 146 42.29 -29.59 8.61
N ASP A 147 41.28 -29.37 9.51
CA ASP A 147 40.44 -28.18 9.41
C ASP A 147 41.22 -26.91 9.71
N THR A 148 40.99 -25.90 8.92
CA THR A 148 41.43 -24.52 9.13
C THR A 148 40.43 -23.77 9.99
N ILE A 149 40.74 -22.53 10.38
CA ILE A 149 39.77 -21.64 11.08
C ILE A 149 38.50 -21.47 10.22
N ASP A 150 38.64 -21.25 8.90
CA ASP A 150 37.53 -21.04 8.00
C ASP A 150 36.64 -22.28 7.88
N ASP A 151 37.24 -23.48 7.84
CA ASP A 151 36.47 -24.73 7.80
C ASP A 151 35.62 -24.90 9.07
N VAL A 152 36.20 -24.65 10.25
CA VAL A 152 35.50 -24.76 11.53
C VAL A 152 34.37 -23.73 11.61
N MET A 153 34.64 -22.47 11.26
CA MET A 153 33.60 -21.43 11.21
C MET A 153 32.48 -21.79 10.22
N GLY A 154 32.85 -22.31 9.04
CA GLY A 154 31.88 -22.76 8.04
C GLY A 154 30.96 -23.84 8.58
N LYS A 155 31.52 -24.86 9.27
CA LYS A 155 30.75 -25.95 9.90
C LYS A 155 29.83 -25.43 11.01
N ILE A 156 30.32 -24.50 11.86
CA ILE A 156 29.53 -23.88 12.92
C ILE A 156 28.38 -23.09 12.33
N ASN A 157 28.64 -22.24 11.33
CA ASN A 157 27.65 -21.38 10.69
C ASN A 157 26.60 -22.21 9.89
N ALA A 158 26.99 -23.38 9.39
CA ALA A 158 26.11 -24.31 8.70
C ALA A 158 25.25 -25.18 9.67
N SER A 159 25.48 -25.11 10.99
CA SER A 159 24.80 -25.94 11.99
C SER A 159 23.30 -25.67 12.13
N GLY A 160 22.79 -24.52 11.63
CA GLY A 160 21.41 -24.05 11.79
C GLY A 160 21.09 -23.49 13.18
N LEU A 161 22.05 -23.45 14.10
CA LEU A 161 21.86 -22.87 15.43
C LEU A 161 21.81 -21.32 15.34
N ARG A 162 21.10 -20.70 16.27
CA ARG A 162 21.00 -19.23 16.34
C ARG A 162 22.27 -18.61 16.98
N LEU A 163 23.41 -18.88 16.33
CA LEU A 163 24.70 -18.30 16.64
C LEU A 163 25.51 -18.07 15.36
N THR A 164 26.57 -17.31 15.43
CA THR A 164 27.53 -17.12 14.35
C THR A 164 28.94 -17.31 14.87
N ALA A 165 29.78 -17.93 14.05
CA ALA A 165 31.22 -18.01 14.24
C ALA A 165 31.93 -17.05 13.29
N SER A 166 32.89 -16.29 13.81
CA SER A 166 33.73 -15.37 13.03
C SER A 166 35.17 -15.43 13.55
N SER A 167 36.17 -15.09 12.72
CA SER A 167 37.55 -14.95 13.15
C SER A 167 37.82 -13.53 13.66
N PHE A 168 38.66 -13.43 14.66
CA PHE A 168 39.16 -12.18 15.23
C PHE A 168 40.68 -12.26 15.30
N TYR A 169 41.38 -11.24 14.83
CA TYR A 169 42.83 -11.08 14.94
C TYR A 169 43.16 -10.05 16.00
N ASP A 170 43.92 -10.43 17.01
CA ASP A 170 44.22 -9.55 18.17
C ASP A 170 45.48 -8.71 18.01
N GLY A 171 46.09 -8.75 16.79
CA GLY A 171 47.35 -8.08 16.46
C GLY A 171 48.56 -9.03 16.46
N LYS A 172 48.40 -10.28 16.95
CA LYS A 172 49.42 -11.31 17.01
C LYS A 172 48.86 -12.67 16.55
N ASP A 173 47.76 -13.09 17.13
CA ASP A 173 47.16 -14.40 16.93
C ASP A 173 45.69 -14.27 16.50
N TYR A 174 45.12 -15.34 15.95
CA TYR A 174 43.74 -15.44 15.60
C TYR A 174 42.93 -16.11 16.71
N ARG A 175 41.65 -15.79 16.79
CA ARG A 175 40.66 -16.46 17.68
C ARG A 175 39.35 -16.67 16.90
N ILE A 176 38.65 -17.76 17.17
CA ILE A 176 37.28 -17.95 16.72
C ILE A 176 36.37 -17.30 17.76
N GLN A 177 35.52 -16.38 17.35
CA GLN A 177 34.46 -15.82 18.16
C GLN A 177 33.17 -16.61 17.91
N LEU A 178 32.51 -17.08 18.96
CA LEU A 178 31.12 -17.55 18.94
C LEU A 178 30.23 -16.45 19.53
N ARG A 179 29.24 -16.02 18.77
CA ARG A 179 28.31 -14.99 19.16
C ARG A 179 26.86 -15.50 19.00
N GLY A 180 26.08 -15.43 20.08
CA GLY A 180 24.63 -15.66 20.01
C GLY A 180 23.94 -14.57 19.19
N LEU A 181 22.93 -14.95 18.43
CA LEU A 181 22.13 -13.98 17.64
C LEU A 181 20.99 -13.37 18.45
N ASP A 182 20.61 -13.97 19.55
CA ASP A 182 19.55 -13.53 20.43
C ASP A 182 20.10 -13.21 21.81
N SER A 183 19.60 -12.12 22.41
CA SER A 183 19.85 -11.75 23.80
C SER A 183 18.96 -12.55 24.77
N GLY A 184 19.26 -12.48 26.05
CA GLY A 184 18.48 -13.10 27.10
C GLY A 184 19.10 -14.35 27.68
N ALA A 185 18.93 -14.54 29.00
CA ALA A 185 19.55 -15.63 29.75
C ALA A 185 19.20 -17.04 29.22
N ALA A 186 17.99 -17.19 28.65
CA ALA A 186 17.55 -18.46 28.04
C ALA A 186 18.25 -18.78 26.72
N ASN A 187 18.94 -17.82 26.08
CA ASN A 187 19.65 -17.96 24.80
C ASN A 187 21.17 -18.15 24.99
N ASN A 188 21.61 -18.65 26.14
CA ASN A 188 23.01 -18.95 26.39
C ASN A 188 23.49 -20.04 25.43
N ILE A 189 24.75 -19.92 24.99
CA ILE A 189 25.41 -20.92 24.16
C ILE A 189 26.00 -21.97 25.11
N ASN A 190 25.47 -23.19 25.08
CA ASN A 190 26.05 -24.32 25.77
C ASN A 190 27.11 -24.97 24.87
N ILE A 191 28.35 -24.97 25.34
CA ILE A 191 29.50 -25.45 24.58
C ILE A 191 30.09 -26.65 25.31
N THR A 192 30.25 -27.78 24.63
CA THR A 192 30.94 -28.94 25.12
C THR A 192 31.99 -29.39 24.11
N GLU A 193 33.24 -29.45 24.56
CA GLU A 193 34.37 -29.87 23.74
C GLU A 193 34.73 -31.31 24.04
N LEU A 194 34.64 -32.17 23.02
CA LEU A 194 34.89 -33.62 23.12
C LEU A 194 36.08 -33.95 22.21
N GLY A 195 37.28 -33.94 22.81
CA GLY A 195 38.55 -34.14 22.09
C GLY A 195 39.11 -32.89 21.41
N THR A 196 38.41 -31.82 21.36
CA THR A 196 38.90 -30.49 20.93
C THR A 196 39.37 -29.66 22.14
N THR A 197 40.22 -28.66 21.92
CA THR A 197 40.79 -27.81 22.98
C THR A 197 40.71 -26.32 22.57
N PHE A 198 39.57 -25.91 22.01
CA PHE A 198 39.35 -24.51 21.66
C PHE A 198 39.31 -23.60 22.88
N GLY A 199 38.89 -24.11 24.03
CA GLY A 199 38.84 -23.37 25.29
C GLY A 199 37.76 -22.28 25.31
N PHE A 200 36.66 -22.44 24.58
CA PHE A 200 35.59 -21.45 24.53
C PHE A 200 34.95 -21.15 25.89
N ASN A 201 35.02 -22.11 26.83
CA ASN A 201 34.49 -21.93 28.20
C ASN A 201 35.54 -21.48 29.22
N ASP A 202 36.80 -21.29 28.82
CA ASP A 202 37.83 -20.81 29.70
C ASP A 202 37.48 -19.41 30.22
N ALA A 203 37.74 -19.11 31.49
CA ALA A 203 37.26 -17.87 32.12
C ALA A 203 37.72 -16.58 31.40
N GLY A 204 38.93 -16.62 30.79
CA GLY A 204 39.44 -15.51 29.99
C GLY A 204 38.84 -15.35 28.59
N ASN A 205 38.11 -16.36 28.12
CA ASN A 205 37.54 -16.46 26.79
C ASN A 205 36.04 -16.13 26.75
N VAL A 206 35.36 -16.08 27.88
CA VAL A 206 33.96 -15.65 28.01
C VAL A 206 33.93 -14.13 28.12
N ALA A 207 33.78 -13.44 27.01
CA ALA A 207 33.75 -11.99 26.97
C ALA A 207 32.41 -11.41 27.41
N GLN A 208 31.32 -12.13 27.19
CA GLN A 208 29.97 -11.69 27.54
C GLN A 208 29.07 -12.91 27.79
N THR A 209 28.36 -12.90 28.88
CA THR A 209 27.35 -13.91 29.19
C THR A 209 25.97 -13.47 28.71
N ALA A 210 25.14 -14.41 28.23
CA ALA A 210 23.75 -14.14 27.94
C ALA A 210 23.01 -13.72 29.22
N GLN A 211 22.29 -12.62 29.14
CA GLN A 211 21.48 -12.13 30.27
C GLN A 211 20.21 -11.42 29.80
N ASP A 212 19.20 -11.44 30.66
CA ASP A 212 17.97 -10.68 30.46
C ASP A 212 18.20 -9.20 30.80
N ALA A 213 17.42 -8.34 30.16
CA ALA A 213 17.20 -7.00 30.72
C ALA A 213 16.45 -7.11 32.04
N GLU A 214 16.83 -6.33 33.00
CA GLU A 214 16.10 -6.18 34.27
C GLU A 214 15.74 -4.71 34.48
N ILE A 215 14.43 -4.44 34.53
CA ILE A 215 13.91 -3.11 34.89
C ILE A 215 13.09 -3.20 36.17
N GLU A 216 12.97 -2.09 36.87
CA GLU A 216 12.12 -1.93 38.04
C GLU A 216 11.06 -0.87 37.69
N ILE A 217 9.78 -1.24 37.70
CA ILE A 217 8.65 -0.35 37.49
C ILE A 217 7.93 -0.17 38.81
N ASP A 218 7.89 1.06 39.36
CA ASP A 218 7.25 1.39 40.63
C ASP A 218 7.66 0.40 41.75
N LYS A 219 8.97 0.03 41.81
CA LYS A 219 9.60 -0.95 42.73
C LYS A 219 9.35 -2.44 42.39
N PHE A 220 8.63 -2.77 41.30
CA PHE A 220 8.44 -4.16 40.86
C PHE A 220 9.47 -4.53 39.81
N LYS A 221 10.18 -5.62 40.01
CA LYS A 221 11.16 -6.11 39.03
C LYS A 221 10.49 -6.85 37.89
N VAL A 222 10.87 -6.49 36.68
CA VAL A 222 10.44 -7.12 35.43
C VAL A 222 11.68 -7.52 34.65
N LYS A 223 11.71 -8.76 34.14
CA LYS A 223 12.77 -9.27 33.27
C LYS A 223 12.26 -9.39 31.84
N SER A 224 13.14 -9.14 30.88
CA SER A 224 12.86 -9.29 29.46
C SER A 224 14.07 -9.89 28.76
N ALA A 225 13.86 -10.88 27.91
CA ALA A 225 14.93 -11.46 27.10
C ALA A 225 15.53 -10.47 26.07
N THR A 226 14.85 -9.35 25.81
CA THR A 226 15.28 -8.32 24.88
C THR A 226 15.27 -6.94 25.52
N ASN A 227 15.99 -5.99 24.90
CA ASN A 227 15.96 -4.59 25.29
C ASN A 227 14.69 -3.86 24.81
N GLN A 228 13.79 -4.54 24.11
CA GLN A 228 12.42 -4.09 23.86
C GLN A 228 11.47 -4.75 24.84
N VAL A 229 11.08 -4.04 25.88
CA VAL A 229 10.16 -4.56 26.91
C VAL A 229 8.74 -4.22 26.51
N THR A 230 7.96 -5.26 26.18
CA THR A 230 6.55 -5.17 25.83
C THR A 230 5.70 -5.86 26.90
N GLY A 231 4.47 -5.39 27.11
CA GLY A 231 3.51 -6.05 27.99
C GLY A 231 3.72 -5.79 29.51
N ALA A 232 4.81 -5.17 29.93
CA ALA A 232 5.03 -4.77 31.32
C ALA A 232 4.07 -3.65 31.75
N ILE A 233 3.76 -2.74 30.82
CA ILE A 233 2.73 -1.71 30.96
C ILE A 233 1.80 -1.89 29.76
N ARG A 234 0.49 -1.95 30.00
CA ARG A 234 -0.49 -2.17 28.95
C ARG A 234 -0.37 -1.11 27.85
N GLY A 235 -0.15 -1.57 26.62
CA GLY A 235 -0.07 -0.71 25.43
C GLY A 235 1.20 0.17 25.36
N VAL A 236 2.20 -0.07 26.22
CA VAL A 236 3.48 0.66 26.20
C VAL A 236 4.61 -0.30 25.85
N THR A 237 5.47 0.14 24.95
CA THR A 237 6.74 -0.51 24.62
C THR A 237 7.87 0.39 25.11
N LEU A 238 8.81 -0.21 25.86
CA LEU A 238 10.01 0.45 26.36
C LEU A 238 11.22 -0.10 25.61
N ALA A 239 11.92 0.74 24.87
CA ALA A 239 13.21 0.40 24.27
C ALA A 239 14.32 0.92 25.20
N LEU A 240 15.09 -0.02 25.77
CA LEU A 240 16.17 0.25 26.70
C LEU A 240 17.47 0.46 25.93
N THR A 241 18.13 1.60 26.14
CA THR A 241 19.40 1.94 25.47
C THR A 241 20.59 1.97 26.41
N ALA A 242 20.36 2.21 27.70
CA ALA A 242 21.36 2.24 28.72
C ALA A 242 20.79 1.88 30.11
N THR A 243 21.65 1.49 31.06
CA THR A 243 21.30 1.37 32.49
C THR A 243 21.14 2.74 33.12
N THR A 244 20.37 2.82 34.21
CA THR A 244 20.14 4.09 34.91
C THR A 244 20.52 3.96 36.38
N THR A 245 21.11 5.01 36.95
CA THR A 245 21.37 5.08 38.39
C THR A 245 20.11 5.38 39.18
N ASP A 246 19.32 6.33 38.66
CA ASP A 246 18.07 6.78 39.27
C ASP A 246 16.87 6.35 38.46
N ALA A 247 15.68 6.42 39.02
CA ALA A 247 14.46 6.14 38.33
C ALA A 247 14.12 7.24 37.32
N VAL A 248 13.72 6.82 36.14
CA VAL A 248 13.28 7.65 35.01
C VAL A 248 11.76 7.70 35.03
N THR A 249 11.16 8.88 34.86
CA THR A 249 9.72 9.01 34.73
C THR A 249 9.31 8.78 33.28
N VAL A 250 8.47 7.80 33.05
CA VAL A 250 7.77 7.57 31.79
C VAL A 250 6.33 7.99 31.94
N GLY A 251 5.89 8.98 31.15
CA GLY A 251 4.52 9.48 31.10
C GLY A 251 3.79 8.95 29.87
N VAL A 252 2.53 8.61 30.02
CA VAL A 252 1.60 8.30 28.93
C VAL A 252 0.46 9.30 29.01
N ASP A 253 0.32 10.12 27.97
CA ASP A 253 -0.71 11.17 27.86
C ASP A 253 -1.52 10.99 26.58
N ASN A 254 -2.72 11.60 26.53
CA ASN A 254 -3.48 11.71 25.30
C ASN A 254 -2.68 12.48 24.24
N ASP A 255 -2.75 12.04 22.98
CA ASP A 255 -2.14 12.71 21.82
C ASP A 255 -3.22 13.19 20.84
N PRO A 256 -3.80 14.37 21.06
CA PRO A 256 -4.82 14.91 20.16
C PRO A 256 -4.26 15.25 18.77
N ASP A 257 -2.95 15.51 18.62
CA ASP A 257 -2.34 15.84 17.32
C ASP A 257 -2.28 14.60 16.42
N ALA A 258 -2.02 13.41 16.95
CA ALA A 258 -2.08 12.17 16.18
C ALA A 258 -3.50 11.88 15.70
N LEU A 259 -4.52 12.05 16.53
CA LEU A 259 -5.92 11.91 16.13
C LEU A 259 -6.32 12.96 15.11
N LYS A 260 -5.91 14.21 15.29
CA LYS A 260 -6.11 15.31 14.31
C LYS A 260 -5.56 14.95 12.94
N THR A 261 -4.34 14.39 12.88
CA THR A 261 -3.72 13.98 11.61
C THR A 261 -4.55 12.92 10.89
N LYS A 262 -5.04 11.90 11.61
CA LYS A 262 -5.92 10.86 11.04
C LYS A 262 -7.24 11.46 10.54
N LEU A 263 -7.87 12.32 11.32
CA LEU A 263 -9.12 12.98 10.95
C LEU A 263 -8.94 13.96 9.79
N SER A 264 -7.79 14.65 9.67
CA SER A 264 -7.47 15.48 8.52
C SER A 264 -7.36 14.63 7.25
N THR A 265 -6.71 13.46 7.30
CA THR A 265 -6.65 12.50 6.19
C THR A 265 -8.05 12.04 5.77
N LEU A 266 -8.94 11.77 6.71
CA LEU A 266 -10.34 11.42 6.45
C LEU A 266 -11.08 12.57 5.75
N VAL A 267 -10.92 13.81 6.25
CA VAL A 267 -11.53 15.03 5.69
C VAL A 267 -11.09 15.23 4.23
N ASP A 268 -9.79 15.09 3.96
CA ASP A 268 -9.24 15.24 2.62
C ASP A 268 -9.76 14.15 1.67
N ALA A 269 -9.80 12.90 2.12
CA ALA A 269 -10.32 11.78 1.35
C ALA A 269 -11.81 11.96 1.04
N TYR A 270 -12.64 12.34 2.02
CA TYR A 270 -14.06 12.63 1.84
C TYR A 270 -14.27 13.76 0.82
N ASN A 271 -13.59 14.89 1.02
CA ASN A 271 -13.70 16.05 0.14
C ASN A 271 -13.21 15.72 -1.28
N GLY A 272 -12.20 14.89 -1.42
CA GLY A 272 -11.73 14.39 -2.71
C GLY A 272 -12.83 13.64 -3.49
N VAL A 273 -13.55 12.74 -2.83
CA VAL A 273 -14.70 12.02 -3.41
C VAL A 273 -15.81 13.01 -3.81
N VAL A 274 -16.24 13.86 -2.88
CA VAL A 274 -17.35 14.80 -3.12
C VAL A 274 -17.03 15.76 -4.26
N ASN A 275 -15.84 16.35 -4.27
CA ASN A 275 -15.42 17.28 -5.31
C ASN A 275 -15.32 16.59 -6.69
N LYS A 276 -14.74 15.38 -6.77
CA LYS A 276 -14.68 14.64 -8.04
C LYS A 276 -16.08 14.34 -8.58
N ILE A 277 -16.98 13.86 -7.73
CA ILE A 277 -18.37 13.56 -8.15
C ILE A 277 -19.08 14.83 -8.62
N LYS A 278 -18.98 15.94 -7.88
CA LYS A 278 -19.59 17.20 -8.28
C LYS A 278 -19.07 17.71 -9.62
N THR A 279 -17.76 17.61 -9.84
CA THR A 279 -17.14 17.97 -11.12
C THR A 279 -17.68 17.12 -12.26
N LEU A 280 -17.85 15.81 -12.06
CA LEU A 280 -18.33 14.88 -13.08
C LEU A 280 -19.82 15.04 -13.38
N THR A 281 -20.65 15.25 -12.36
CA THR A 281 -22.12 15.28 -12.49
C THR A 281 -22.70 16.66 -12.72
N GLY A 282 -21.88 17.71 -12.52
CA GLY A 282 -22.32 19.10 -12.52
C GLY A 282 -23.00 19.50 -11.21
N THR A 283 -23.09 20.79 -10.98
CA THR A 283 -23.77 21.43 -9.85
C THR A 283 -24.60 22.62 -10.33
N VAL A 284 -25.41 23.19 -9.46
CA VAL A 284 -26.11 24.46 -9.78
C VAL A 284 -25.06 25.54 -10.12
N GLY A 285 -25.10 26.05 -11.36
CA GLY A 285 -24.16 27.05 -11.86
C GLY A 285 -22.86 26.51 -12.50
N ALA A 286 -22.65 25.17 -12.51
CA ALA A 286 -21.48 24.56 -13.20
C ALA A 286 -21.91 23.32 -13.99
N ALA A 287 -21.56 23.29 -15.28
CA ALA A 287 -21.83 22.15 -16.14
C ALA A 287 -21.00 20.92 -15.71
N ALA A 288 -21.52 19.73 -16.01
CA ALA A 288 -20.78 18.48 -15.82
C ALA A 288 -19.56 18.43 -16.74
N SER A 289 -18.40 18.04 -16.19
CA SER A 289 -17.20 17.82 -16.98
C SER A 289 -17.25 16.51 -17.79
N ASP A 290 -18.15 15.60 -17.45
CA ASP A 290 -18.45 14.39 -18.21
C ASP A 290 -19.93 14.35 -18.56
N PRO A 291 -20.31 14.66 -19.80
CA PRO A 291 -21.73 14.69 -20.22
C PRO A 291 -22.47 13.36 -20.02
N ASN A 292 -21.77 12.22 -20.11
CA ASN A 292 -22.39 10.91 -19.90
C ASN A 292 -22.69 10.61 -18.42
N LEU A 293 -22.04 11.34 -17.50
CA LEU A 293 -22.22 11.23 -16.06
C LEU A 293 -23.01 12.43 -15.49
N ALA A 294 -23.44 13.36 -16.36
CA ALA A 294 -24.28 14.48 -15.93
C ALA A 294 -25.54 13.97 -15.22
N GLY A 295 -25.70 14.35 -13.95
CA GLY A 295 -26.83 13.91 -13.15
C GLY A 295 -26.89 12.40 -12.85
N ASP A 296 -25.81 11.66 -12.98
CA ASP A 296 -25.77 10.20 -12.72
C ASP A 296 -26.25 9.86 -11.31
N PHE A 297 -27.25 8.97 -11.25
CA PHE A 297 -27.89 8.57 -9.98
C PHE A 297 -26.94 7.82 -9.05
N THR A 298 -26.09 6.95 -9.60
CA THR A 298 -25.12 6.16 -8.81
C THR A 298 -24.15 7.07 -8.08
N LEU A 299 -23.60 8.07 -8.78
CA LEU A 299 -22.67 9.04 -8.19
C LEU A 299 -23.34 9.93 -7.15
N ARG A 300 -24.59 10.33 -7.38
CA ARG A 300 -25.38 11.07 -6.35
C ARG A 300 -25.66 10.21 -5.13
N SER A 301 -25.95 8.91 -5.32
CA SER A 301 -26.16 7.97 -4.22
C SER A 301 -24.92 7.81 -3.34
N VAL A 302 -23.69 7.87 -3.93
CA VAL A 302 -22.45 7.91 -3.14
C VAL A 302 -22.47 9.07 -2.15
N ILE A 303 -22.72 10.30 -2.61
CA ILE A 303 -22.71 11.48 -1.74
C ILE A 303 -23.78 11.33 -0.63
N ASN A 304 -24.97 10.86 -0.97
CA ASN A 304 -26.07 10.70 0.00
C ASN A 304 -25.73 9.66 1.07
N GLN A 305 -25.16 8.51 0.69
CA GLN A 305 -24.78 7.46 1.63
C GLN A 305 -23.63 7.91 2.54
N LEU A 306 -22.61 8.57 2.00
CA LEU A 306 -21.50 9.11 2.77
C LEU A 306 -21.99 10.21 3.74
N SER A 307 -22.85 11.11 3.28
CA SER A 307 -23.45 12.14 4.14
C SER A 307 -24.33 11.50 5.23
N GLY A 308 -25.10 10.48 4.91
CA GLY A 308 -25.89 9.73 5.89
C GLY A 308 -25.05 9.10 6.98
N ALA A 309 -23.89 8.52 6.62
CA ALA A 309 -22.94 7.95 7.56
C ALA A 309 -22.39 9.00 8.55
N LEU A 310 -22.08 10.22 8.08
CA LEU A 310 -21.59 11.31 8.93
C LEU A 310 -22.66 11.84 9.93
N HIS A 311 -23.94 11.69 9.61
CA HIS A 311 -25.04 12.11 10.49
C HIS A 311 -25.49 11.01 11.46
N LYS A 312 -24.85 9.84 11.44
CA LYS A 312 -25.16 8.78 12.38
C LYS A 312 -24.91 9.27 13.81
N VAL A 313 -25.96 9.28 14.61
CA VAL A 313 -25.87 9.56 16.04
C VAL A 313 -25.39 8.27 16.70
N ASN A 314 -24.23 8.31 17.33
CA ASN A 314 -23.64 7.15 17.99
C ASN A 314 -23.43 7.44 19.47
N GLY A 315 -24.07 6.65 20.30
CA GLY A 315 -23.65 6.51 21.67
C GLY A 315 -24.42 7.28 22.72
N THR A 316 -24.12 6.90 23.95
CA THR A 316 -24.64 7.42 25.22
C THR A 316 -23.62 8.29 25.96
N GLY A 317 -22.54 8.72 25.26
CA GLY A 317 -21.44 9.51 25.84
C GLY A 317 -21.69 11.02 25.81
N THR A 318 -20.73 11.77 26.32
CA THR A 318 -20.68 13.24 26.28
C THR A 318 -20.74 13.78 24.85
N TYR A 319 -20.08 13.07 23.91
CA TYR A 319 -20.06 13.40 22.50
C TYR A 319 -20.80 12.34 21.70
N ASN A 320 -21.89 12.74 21.02
CA ASN A 320 -22.77 11.86 20.26
C ASN A 320 -22.92 12.24 18.78
N THR A 321 -22.31 13.33 18.33
CA THR A 321 -22.29 13.79 16.93
C THR A 321 -20.89 14.23 16.54
N LEU A 322 -20.54 14.09 15.26
CA LEU A 322 -19.25 14.58 14.75
C LEU A 322 -19.08 16.09 14.93
N ALA A 323 -20.17 16.85 14.82
CA ALA A 323 -20.15 18.30 15.05
C ALA A 323 -19.75 18.66 16.49
N SER A 324 -20.05 17.81 17.47
CA SER A 324 -19.65 18.05 18.87
C SER A 324 -18.15 17.96 19.10
N ILE A 325 -17.43 17.23 18.26
CA ILE A 325 -15.96 17.08 18.29
C ILE A 325 -15.22 17.91 17.23
N GLY A 326 -15.94 18.84 16.53
CA GLY A 326 -15.32 19.76 15.58
C GLY A 326 -15.35 19.32 14.11
N LEU A 327 -15.92 18.14 13.76
CA LEU A 327 -16.13 17.73 12.38
C LEU A 327 -17.49 18.22 11.88
N THR A 328 -17.50 19.14 10.93
CA THR A 328 -18.74 19.76 10.43
C THR A 328 -18.85 19.69 8.91
N LEU A 329 -20.09 19.48 8.44
CA LEU A 329 -20.42 19.52 7.02
C LEU A 329 -21.03 20.88 6.68
N ASP A 330 -20.49 21.56 5.69
CA ASP A 330 -21.04 22.83 5.22
C ASP A 330 -22.23 22.63 4.26
N LYS A 331 -22.89 23.72 3.90
CA LYS A 331 -24.04 23.72 2.98
C LYS A 331 -23.71 23.18 1.59
N THR A 332 -22.46 23.16 1.23
CA THR A 332 -21.98 22.58 -0.03
C THR A 332 -21.63 21.10 0.10
N GLY A 333 -21.79 20.50 1.28
CA GLY A 333 -21.42 19.10 1.56
C GLY A 333 -19.93 18.88 1.69
N LYS A 334 -19.14 19.92 1.96
CA LYS A 334 -17.70 19.81 2.26
C LYS A 334 -17.50 19.60 3.75
N LEU A 335 -16.70 18.61 4.12
CA LEU A 335 -16.32 18.32 5.49
C LEU A 335 -15.15 19.22 5.92
N SER A 336 -15.20 19.70 7.16
CA SER A 336 -14.12 20.51 7.77
C SER A 336 -13.87 20.05 9.20
N LEU A 337 -12.63 20.23 9.68
CA LEU A 337 -12.20 19.91 11.04
C LEU A 337 -11.79 21.18 11.78
N ASP A 338 -12.45 21.47 12.89
CA ASP A 338 -12.04 22.46 13.88
C ASP A 338 -11.11 21.78 14.89
N SER A 339 -9.80 22.05 14.75
CA SER A 339 -8.76 21.44 15.56
C SER A 339 -8.83 21.83 17.04
N ASP A 340 -9.24 23.07 17.35
CA ASP A 340 -9.32 23.53 18.75
C ASP A 340 -10.47 22.85 19.46
N LYS A 341 -11.60 22.67 18.76
CA LYS A 341 -12.74 21.96 19.30
C LYS A 341 -12.45 20.48 19.51
N LEU A 342 -11.71 19.84 18.55
CA LEU A 342 -11.22 18.47 18.71
C LEU A 342 -10.32 18.33 19.93
N ASN A 343 -9.31 19.20 20.07
CA ASN A 343 -8.38 19.16 21.18
C ASN A 343 -9.08 19.30 22.55
N LYS A 344 -10.06 20.21 22.63
CA LYS A 344 -10.90 20.37 23.84
C LYS A 344 -11.70 19.10 24.13
N ALA A 345 -12.29 18.48 23.11
CA ALA A 345 -13.10 17.27 23.27
C ALA A 345 -12.24 16.09 23.75
N VAL A 346 -11.07 15.85 23.12
CA VAL A 346 -10.16 14.77 23.51
C VAL A 346 -9.59 14.97 24.92
N THR A 347 -9.26 16.21 25.28
CA THR A 347 -8.74 16.52 26.63
C THR A 347 -9.81 16.32 27.70
N ALA A 348 -11.08 16.68 27.41
CA ALA A 348 -12.16 16.57 28.35
C ALA A 348 -12.68 15.12 28.54
N ASP A 349 -12.87 14.39 27.41
CA ASP A 349 -13.38 13.01 27.44
C ASP A 349 -12.97 12.24 26.18
N ALA A 350 -11.71 11.77 26.15
CA ALA A 350 -11.18 10.97 25.07
C ALA A 350 -11.97 9.67 24.82
N SER A 351 -12.55 9.07 25.89
CA SER A 351 -13.33 7.85 25.78
C SER A 351 -14.63 8.06 24.98
N SER A 352 -15.34 9.16 25.23
CA SER A 352 -16.56 9.49 24.44
C SER A 352 -16.22 9.82 22.98
N VAL A 353 -15.08 10.50 22.71
CA VAL A 353 -14.60 10.72 21.32
C VAL A 353 -14.33 9.38 20.64
N THR A 354 -13.63 8.47 21.30
CA THR A 354 -13.32 7.13 20.77
C THR A 354 -14.59 6.34 20.48
N LYS A 355 -15.57 6.32 21.40
CA LYS A 355 -16.84 5.63 21.21
C LYS A 355 -17.68 6.21 20.07
N LEU A 356 -17.64 7.53 19.87
CA LEU A 356 -18.31 8.17 18.74
C LEU A 356 -17.73 7.72 17.41
N LEU A 357 -16.40 7.70 17.28
CA LEU A 357 -15.70 7.38 16.04
C LEU A 357 -15.72 5.88 15.75
N ALA A 358 -15.20 5.07 16.67
CA ALA A 358 -15.02 3.62 16.51
C ALA A 358 -16.22 2.78 17.02
N GLY A 359 -17.06 3.31 17.87
CA GLY A 359 -18.08 2.54 18.56
C GLY A 359 -17.55 1.89 19.85
N VAL A 360 -18.12 0.73 20.20
CA VAL A 360 -17.70 -0.08 21.35
C VAL A 360 -17.27 -1.46 20.86
N ASP A 361 -16.18 -1.98 21.40
CA ASP A 361 -15.69 -3.30 21.04
C ASP A 361 -16.75 -4.38 21.27
N GLY A 362 -17.07 -5.14 20.22
CA GLY A 362 -18.12 -6.17 20.24
C GLY A 362 -19.55 -5.66 20.26
N GLY A 363 -19.75 -4.32 20.10
CA GLY A 363 -21.05 -3.68 20.05
C GLY A 363 -21.39 -3.04 18.70
N ALA A 364 -22.21 -1.99 18.71
CA ALA A 364 -22.51 -1.23 17.49
C ALA A 364 -21.27 -0.44 17.04
N GLY A 365 -20.93 -0.56 15.77
CA GLY A 365 -19.84 0.19 15.14
C GLY A 365 -20.06 1.71 15.18
N GLY A 366 -18.97 2.47 15.19
CA GLY A 366 -18.97 3.92 15.22
C GLY A 366 -19.36 4.58 13.90
N VAL A 367 -19.14 5.89 13.84
CA VAL A 367 -19.37 6.65 12.60
C VAL A 367 -18.40 6.22 11.52
N MET A 368 -17.17 5.83 11.88
CA MET A 368 -16.15 5.42 10.91
C MET A 368 -16.45 4.07 10.29
N ASP A 369 -16.97 3.10 11.05
CA ASP A 369 -17.48 1.84 10.51
C ASP A 369 -18.63 2.07 9.50
N ALA A 370 -19.56 2.98 9.82
CA ALA A 370 -20.63 3.34 8.90
C ALA A 370 -20.09 4.00 7.61
N MET A 371 -19.04 4.83 7.72
CA MET A 371 -18.39 5.47 6.58
C MET A 371 -17.64 4.45 5.71
N SER A 372 -16.87 3.55 6.33
CA SER A 372 -16.18 2.45 5.65
C SER A 372 -17.17 1.55 4.90
N SER A 373 -18.25 1.14 5.57
CA SER A 373 -19.32 0.33 4.99
C SER A 373 -20.01 1.04 3.81
N ALA A 374 -20.26 2.36 3.93
CA ALA A 374 -20.82 3.15 2.84
C ALA A 374 -19.89 3.21 1.63
N ALA A 375 -18.59 3.38 1.84
CA ALA A 375 -17.61 3.36 0.75
C ALA A 375 -17.51 1.96 0.09
N ASP A 376 -17.50 0.90 0.89
CA ASP A 376 -17.42 -0.49 0.45
C ASP A 376 -18.61 -0.90 -0.45
N LEU A 377 -19.81 -0.42 -0.14
CA LEU A 377 -21.02 -0.66 -0.96
C LEU A 377 -20.81 -0.32 -2.45
N PHE A 378 -20.03 0.72 -2.73
CA PHE A 378 -19.80 1.20 -4.09
C PHE A 378 -18.55 0.59 -4.73
N THR A 379 -17.55 0.18 -3.93
CA THR A 379 -16.22 -0.24 -4.43
C THR A 379 -16.00 -1.75 -4.40
N ARG A 380 -16.85 -2.52 -3.75
CA ARG A 380 -16.72 -3.99 -3.59
C ARG A 380 -16.52 -4.67 -4.94
N THR A 381 -15.48 -5.49 -5.04
CA THR A 381 -15.12 -6.20 -6.29
C THR A 381 -16.26 -7.07 -6.77
N GLY A 382 -16.65 -6.91 -8.03
CA GLY A 382 -17.68 -7.71 -8.72
C GLY A 382 -19.13 -7.39 -8.34
N THR A 383 -19.41 -6.77 -7.19
CA THR A 383 -20.78 -6.48 -6.72
C THR A 383 -21.02 -5.02 -6.35
N GLY A 384 -19.97 -4.19 -6.36
CA GLY A 384 -20.09 -2.77 -6.06
C GLY A 384 -20.88 -2.02 -7.12
N LEU A 385 -21.65 -1.01 -6.70
CA LEU A 385 -22.53 -0.27 -7.62
C LEU A 385 -21.75 0.46 -8.74
N LEU A 386 -20.51 0.91 -8.49
CA LEU A 386 -19.68 1.52 -9.52
C LEU A 386 -19.15 0.47 -10.51
N ALA A 387 -18.85 -0.75 -10.06
CA ALA A 387 -18.47 -1.84 -10.95
C ALA A 387 -19.60 -2.15 -11.95
N GLY A 388 -20.82 -2.30 -11.47
CA GLY A 388 -21.99 -2.52 -12.36
C GLY A 388 -22.19 -1.40 -13.38
N ARG A 389 -21.95 -0.13 -13.00
CA ARG A 389 -22.03 1.01 -13.92
C ARG A 389 -20.91 0.96 -14.99
N THR A 390 -19.70 0.60 -14.59
CA THR A 390 -18.55 0.42 -15.46
C THR A 390 -18.79 -0.73 -16.46
N ASP A 391 -19.33 -1.85 -16.00
CA ASP A 391 -19.66 -3.02 -16.84
C ASP A 391 -20.72 -2.69 -17.87
N ALA A 392 -21.74 -1.90 -17.51
CA ALA A 392 -22.75 -1.44 -18.45
C ALA A 392 -22.14 -0.58 -19.58
N LEU A 393 -21.24 0.37 -19.24
CA LEU A 393 -20.54 1.18 -20.25
C LEU A 393 -19.59 0.33 -21.09
N THR A 394 -18.87 -0.62 -20.50
CA THR A 394 -17.99 -1.56 -21.21
C THR A 394 -18.77 -2.43 -22.20
N SER A 395 -19.94 -2.93 -21.82
CA SER A 395 -20.80 -3.72 -22.69
C SER A 395 -21.34 -2.88 -23.85
N ARG A 396 -21.70 -1.61 -23.56
CA ARG A 396 -22.12 -0.65 -24.60
C ARG A 396 -20.98 -0.38 -25.58
N ASN A 397 -19.74 -0.24 -25.09
CA ASN A 397 -18.56 -0.05 -25.94
C ASN A 397 -18.30 -1.24 -26.85
N LYS A 398 -18.44 -2.47 -26.36
CA LYS A 398 -18.34 -3.69 -27.19
C LYS A 398 -19.38 -3.68 -28.33
N THR A 399 -20.60 -3.22 -28.03
CA THR A 399 -21.66 -3.11 -29.05
C THR A 399 -21.37 -2.00 -30.06
N LEU A 400 -20.88 -0.83 -29.59
CA LEU A 400 -20.48 0.26 -30.48
C LEU A 400 -19.32 -0.17 -31.41
N GLN A 401 -18.29 -0.83 -30.86
CA GLN A 401 -17.17 -1.31 -31.66
C GLN A 401 -17.63 -2.25 -32.80
N LYS A 402 -18.50 -3.23 -32.50
CA LYS A 402 -19.05 -4.12 -33.52
C LYS A 402 -19.80 -3.36 -34.61
N ARG A 403 -20.52 -2.28 -34.24
CA ARG A 403 -21.23 -1.43 -35.24
C ARG A 403 -20.26 -0.64 -36.07
N ILE A 404 -19.19 -0.08 -35.47
CA ILE A 404 -18.12 0.62 -36.19
C ILE A 404 -17.47 -0.31 -37.20
N ASP A 405 -17.08 -1.53 -36.79
CA ASP A 405 -16.44 -2.52 -37.66
C ASP A 405 -17.36 -2.90 -38.85
N SER A 406 -18.68 -3.04 -38.60
CA SER A 406 -19.67 -3.35 -39.64
C SER A 406 -19.87 -2.19 -40.62
N GLU A 407 -19.87 -0.96 -40.11
CA GLU A 407 -20.04 0.26 -40.90
C GLU A 407 -18.80 0.53 -41.75
N ASP A 408 -17.60 0.37 -41.20
CA ASP A 408 -16.34 0.48 -41.92
C ASP A 408 -16.31 -0.54 -43.11
N ALA A 409 -16.69 -1.79 -42.83
CA ALA A 409 -16.79 -2.80 -43.88
C ALA A 409 -17.84 -2.46 -44.96
N ARG A 410 -18.96 -1.80 -44.60
CA ARG A 410 -19.96 -1.31 -45.53
C ARG A 410 -19.41 -0.17 -46.39
N ILE A 411 -18.78 0.79 -45.78
CA ILE A 411 -18.20 1.98 -46.42
C ILE A 411 -17.09 1.57 -47.39
N ASN A 412 -16.24 0.63 -47.00
CA ASN A 412 -15.19 0.10 -47.90
C ASN A 412 -15.78 -0.58 -49.15
N ARG A 413 -16.82 -1.39 -48.99
CA ARG A 413 -17.53 -1.98 -50.15
C ARG A 413 -18.17 -0.91 -51.04
N TYR A 414 -18.74 0.14 -50.45
CA TYR A 414 -19.30 1.27 -51.18
C TYR A 414 -18.22 2.03 -51.97
N ALA A 415 -17.09 2.30 -51.38
CA ALA A 415 -15.94 2.90 -52.03
C ALA A 415 -15.46 2.09 -53.25
N ASP A 416 -15.34 0.76 -53.09
CA ASP A 416 -14.92 -0.13 -54.14
C ASP A 416 -15.96 -0.18 -55.29
N GLN A 417 -17.26 -0.13 -54.98
CA GLN A 417 -18.33 -0.06 -55.93
C GLN A 417 -18.29 1.25 -56.74
N LEU A 418 -18.09 2.37 -56.05
CA LEU A 418 -17.93 3.68 -56.70
C LEU A 418 -16.71 3.69 -57.63
N ARG A 419 -15.56 3.19 -57.20
CA ARG A 419 -14.36 3.10 -58.03
C ARG A 419 -14.63 2.28 -59.29
N LYS A 420 -15.28 1.13 -59.17
CA LYS A 420 -15.68 0.31 -60.36
C LYS A 420 -16.60 1.06 -61.29
N GLN A 421 -17.60 1.79 -60.79
CA GLN A 421 -18.52 2.58 -61.60
C GLN A 421 -17.79 3.71 -62.34
N PHE A 422 -16.92 4.46 -61.65
CA PHE A 422 -16.15 5.51 -62.30
C PHE A 422 -15.13 4.98 -63.28
N THR A 423 -14.48 3.83 -63.05
CA THR A 423 -13.58 3.18 -64.00
C THR A 423 -14.34 2.77 -65.30
N ASN A 424 -15.53 2.19 -65.12
CA ASN A 424 -16.37 1.81 -66.30
C ASN A 424 -16.80 3.05 -67.07
N MET A 425 -17.21 4.13 -66.39
CA MET A 425 -17.59 5.38 -67.05
C MET A 425 -16.39 6.00 -67.79
N ASP A 426 -15.20 6.05 -67.14
CA ASP A 426 -13.97 6.59 -67.74
C ASP A 426 -13.57 5.80 -69.00
N THR A 427 -13.72 4.46 -69.02
CA THR A 427 -13.48 3.59 -70.15
C THR A 427 -14.46 3.90 -71.28
N GLN A 428 -15.75 4.13 -71.00
CA GLN A 428 -16.76 4.49 -72.01
C GLN A 428 -16.50 5.87 -72.64
N VAL A 429 -16.17 6.86 -71.80
CA VAL A 429 -15.83 8.22 -72.26
C VAL A 429 -14.57 8.21 -73.10
N ALA A 430 -13.52 7.49 -72.72
CA ALA A 430 -12.31 7.31 -73.50
C ALA A 430 -12.61 6.65 -74.88
N GLY A 431 -13.50 5.64 -74.92
CA GLY A 431 -13.97 4.99 -76.17
C GLY A 431 -14.73 5.97 -77.04
N SER A 432 -15.64 6.77 -76.49
CA SER A 432 -16.40 7.80 -77.23
C SER A 432 -15.49 8.90 -77.76
N ASN A 433 -14.52 9.37 -76.98
CA ASN A 433 -13.55 10.37 -77.38
C ASN A 433 -12.63 9.88 -78.54
N SER A 434 -12.22 8.61 -78.49
CA SER A 434 -11.44 8.01 -79.59
C SER A 434 -12.25 7.85 -80.83
N LEU A 435 -13.55 7.49 -80.71
CA LEU A 435 -14.47 7.42 -81.86
C LEU A 435 -14.72 8.81 -82.45
N SER A 436 -14.95 9.83 -81.63
CA SER A 436 -15.11 11.21 -82.06
C SER A 436 -13.86 11.74 -82.79
N THR A 437 -12.67 11.42 -82.26
CA THR A 437 -11.39 11.77 -82.92
C THR A 437 -11.17 11.05 -84.18
N TYR A 438 -11.62 9.82 -84.33
CA TYR A 438 -11.57 9.03 -85.54
C TYR A 438 -12.54 9.64 -86.60
N LEU A 439 -13.77 9.96 -86.23
CA LEU A 439 -14.75 10.60 -87.10
C LEU A 439 -14.31 11.98 -87.59
N ALA A 440 -13.68 12.78 -86.76
CA ALA A 440 -13.13 14.10 -87.14
C ALA A 440 -11.93 14.02 -88.08
N LYS A 441 -11.30 12.87 -88.27
CA LYS A 441 -10.25 12.61 -89.26
C LYS A 441 -10.78 12.11 -90.59
N LEU A 442 -12.07 11.71 -90.67
CA LEU A 442 -12.74 11.20 -91.89
C LEU A 442 -13.58 12.22 -92.60
N GLY A 443 -13.88 13.38 -92.06
CA GLY A 443 -14.51 14.56 -92.61
C GLY A 443 -13.53 15.69 -92.83
#